data_cdb8e0c2782ff97abd0c784c7ea360c4
#
_entry.id   cdb8e0c2782ff97abd0c784c7ea360c4
#
_cell.length_a   1.000
_cell.length_b   1.000
_cell.length_c   1.000
_cell.angle_alpha   90.00
_cell.angle_beta   90.00
_cell.angle_gamma   90.00
#
_symmetry.space_group_name_H-M   'P 1'
#
loop_
_entity.id
_entity.type
_entity.pdbx_description
1 polymer ?
#
loop_
_entity_poly.entity_id
_entity_poly.type
_entity_poly.pdbx_seq_one_letter_code
_entity_poly.pdbx_strand_id
1 'polypeptide(L)'
;LEDVFEAGIDCSSKTMYPDWLSLSGEGYIASMYKKYGKIVSPMGCRAFLSPWYEKGGMKPADENDVPVFVGRFNIGAVSLHLPMILAKAQQENKPFFDVLDYYLNLIRQLHLRTYDYLGEMRASTNPLAYCEGGFYGGHLGIHDKIKPILKTATASFGITALNELQQLYNKRSLVEDGEFAIRTLEHINEKVNQFKAEDGKLYAIYGT
;
A
#
# COMPACT_ATOMS: atom_id res chain seq x y z
N LEU A 1 -10.00 -26.34 19.13
CA LEU A 1 -9.36 -25.10 18.63
C LEU A 1 -7.85 -25.12 18.81
N GLU A 2 -7.35 -25.63 19.95
CA GLU A 2 -5.89 -25.75 20.20
C GLU A 2 -5.23 -26.68 19.17
N ASP A 3 -5.80 -27.84 18.89
CA ASP A 3 -5.31 -28.80 17.88
C ASP A 3 -5.17 -28.14 16.48
N VAL A 4 -6.12 -27.28 16.11
CA VAL A 4 -6.09 -26.55 14.83
C VAL A 4 -4.99 -25.49 14.84
N PHE A 5 -4.81 -24.81 15.97
CA PHE A 5 -3.78 -23.81 16.14
C PHE A 5 -2.38 -24.47 16.08
N GLU A 6 -2.17 -25.56 16.81
CA GLU A 6 -0.91 -26.32 16.77
C GLU A 6 -0.57 -26.84 15.37
N ALA A 7 -1.55 -27.43 14.68
CA ALA A 7 -1.38 -27.86 13.29
C ALA A 7 -1.02 -26.69 12.36
N GLY A 8 -1.64 -25.53 12.57
CA GLY A 8 -1.32 -24.32 11.82
C GLY A 8 0.11 -23.81 12.08
N ILE A 9 0.55 -23.80 13.35
CA ILE A 9 1.92 -23.43 13.73
C ILE A 9 2.93 -24.42 13.13
N ASP A 10 2.66 -25.72 13.22
CA ASP A 10 3.55 -26.76 12.62
C ASP A 10 3.63 -26.59 11.09
N CYS A 11 2.52 -26.31 10.43
CA CYS A 11 2.50 -25.99 9.01
C CYS A 11 3.34 -24.75 8.69
N SER A 12 3.12 -23.64 9.40
CA SER A 12 3.86 -22.40 9.19
C SER A 12 5.38 -22.58 9.41
N SER A 13 5.77 -23.38 10.40
CA SER A 13 7.19 -23.65 10.68
C SER A 13 7.91 -24.37 9.54
N LYS A 14 7.18 -25.16 8.74
CA LYS A 14 7.71 -25.96 7.63
C LYS A 14 7.59 -25.27 6.26
N THR A 15 6.53 -24.50 6.07
CA THR A 15 6.16 -23.95 4.75
C THR A 15 6.13 -22.42 4.69
N MET A 16 6.33 -21.75 5.84
CA MET A 16 6.12 -20.30 6.01
C MET A 16 4.66 -19.84 5.77
N TYR A 17 3.69 -20.76 5.78
CA TYR A 17 2.26 -20.51 5.66
C TYR A 17 1.47 -21.42 6.62
N PRO A 18 0.31 -20.94 7.12
CA PRO A 18 -0.30 -19.62 6.95
C PRO A 18 0.44 -18.49 7.68
N ASP A 19 0.20 -17.25 7.24
CA ASP A 19 0.61 -16.05 7.98
C ASP A 19 -0.28 -15.86 9.22
N TRP A 20 0.30 -15.28 10.27
CA TRP A 20 -0.39 -15.05 11.54
C TRP A 20 -0.61 -13.57 11.80
N LEU A 21 -1.83 -13.21 12.17
CA LEU A 21 -2.20 -11.85 12.53
C LEU A 21 -2.44 -11.75 14.03
N SER A 22 -1.60 -10.99 14.73
CA SER A 22 -1.78 -10.76 16.17
C SER A 22 -2.89 -9.74 16.41
N LEU A 23 -3.88 -10.15 17.21
CA LEU A 23 -4.96 -9.29 17.71
C LEU A 23 -4.72 -8.85 19.17
N SER A 24 -3.54 -9.16 19.72
CA SER A 24 -3.12 -8.78 21.08
C SER A 24 -1.96 -7.78 21.02
N GLY A 25 -1.65 -7.17 22.17
CA GLY A 25 -0.58 -6.17 22.25
C GLY A 25 -1.06 -4.75 21.94
N GLU A 26 -0.12 -3.87 21.53
CA GLU A 26 -0.35 -2.44 21.32
C GLU A 26 -0.22 -2.01 19.83
N GLY A 27 -0.07 -2.97 18.93
CA GLY A 27 0.04 -2.71 17.50
C GLY A 27 -1.25 -2.11 16.91
N TYR A 28 -1.11 -1.50 15.72
CA TYR A 28 -2.23 -0.87 15.01
C TYR A 28 -3.43 -1.80 14.82
N ILE A 29 -3.20 -3.03 14.37
CA ILE A 29 -4.27 -4.02 14.12
C ILE A 29 -4.99 -4.40 15.41
N ALA A 30 -4.22 -4.67 16.49
CA ALA A 30 -4.78 -4.97 17.80
C ALA A 30 -5.60 -3.80 18.36
N SER A 31 -5.12 -2.56 18.19
CA SER A 31 -5.82 -1.35 18.61
C SER A 31 -7.13 -1.15 17.85
N MET A 32 -7.13 -1.38 16.53
CA MET A 32 -8.34 -1.31 15.71
C MET A 32 -9.34 -2.40 16.09
N TYR A 33 -8.86 -3.62 16.35
CA TYR A 33 -9.72 -4.71 16.81
C TYR A 33 -10.35 -4.43 18.18
N LYS A 34 -9.56 -3.92 19.14
CA LYS A 34 -10.07 -3.50 20.48
C LYS A 34 -11.14 -2.41 20.35
N LYS A 35 -10.95 -1.45 19.45
CA LYS A 35 -11.86 -0.31 19.31
C LYS A 35 -13.14 -0.63 18.55
N TYR A 36 -13.07 -1.43 17.50
CA TYR A 36 -14.19 -1.64 16.55
C TYR A 36 -14.71 -3.07 16.53
N GLY A 37 -14.05 -4.03 17.18
CA GLY A 37 -14.40 -5.45 17.11
C GLY A 37 -14.25 -6.06 15.70
N LYS A 38 -13.50 -5.41 14.83
CA LYS A 38 -13.30 -5.80 13.43
C LYS A 38 -11.81 -5.85 13.10
N ILE A 39 -11.46 -6.78 12.20
CA ILE A 39 -10.08 -6.99 11.78
C ILE A 39 -9.78 -6.14 10.55
N VAL A 40 -8.67 -5.40 10.59
CA VAL A 40 -8.08 -4.82 9.39
C VAL A 40 -7.33 -5.94 8.67
N SER A 41 -7.88 -6.42 7.58
CA SER A 41 -7.29 -7.52 6.83
C SER A 41 -6.03 -7.06 6.08
N PRO A 42 -4.93 -7.80 6.17
CA PRO A 42 -3.77 -7.53 5.33
C PRO A 42 -4.07 -7.89 3.87
N MET A 43 -3.40 -7.19 2.95
CA MET A 43 -3.28 -7.60 1.55
C MET A 43 -1.92 -8.27 1.35
N GLY A 44 -1.92 -9.60 1.29
CA GLY A 44 -0.68 -10.35 1.38
C GLY A 44 0.00 -10.11 2.73
N CYS A 45 1.33 -10.21 2.78
CA CYS A 45 2.12 -10.14 4.02
C CYS A 45 2.64 -8.73 4.37
N ARG A 46 2.41 -7.71 3.57
CA ARG A 46 3.14 -6.42 3.68
C ARG A 46 2.27 -5.18 3.57
N ALA A 47 1.05 -5.28 3.10
CA ALA A 47 0.20 -4.13 2.87
C ALA A 47 -1.07 -4.20 3.72
N PHE A 48 -1.34 -3.12 4.44
CA PHE A 48 -2.59 -2.91 5.15
C PHE A 48 -3.24 -1.65 4.57
N LEU A 49 -4.44 -1.80 4.03
CA LEU A 49 -5.22 -0.63 3.66
C LEU A 49 -5.82 -0.03 4.93
N SER A 50 -5.64 1.28 5.10
CA SER A 50 -6.34 1.97 6.18
C SER A 50 -7.86 1.81 5.99
N PRO A 51 -8.64 1.57 7.07
CA PRO A 51 -10.10 1.61 6.98
C PRO A 51 -10.63 2.98 6.52
N TRP A 52 -9.89 4.05 6.80
CA TRP A 52 -10.25 5.41 6.45
C TRP A 52 -9.81 5.76 5.03
N TYR A 53 -10.74 6.14 4.16
CA TYR A 53 -10.43 6.38 2.75
C TYR A 53 -10.67 7.84 2.29
N GLU A 54 -11.44 8.63 3.00
CA GLU A 54 -11.72 10.01 2.55
C GLU A 54 -10.45 10.85 2.37
N LYS A 55 -9.47 10.70 3.26
CA LYS A 55 -8.13 11.30 3.12
C LYS A 55 -7.00 10.27 3.05
N GLY A 56 -7.32 9.00 2.97
CA GLY A 56 -6.34 7.90 2.90
C GLY A 56 -5.40 7.82 4.11
N GLY A 57 -5.86 8.25 5.29
CA GLY A 57 -5.06 8.34 6.50
C GLY A 57 -5.27 7.20 7.48
N MET A 58 -4.49 7.21 8.56
CA MET A 58 -4.60 6.28 9.68
C MET A 58 -5.66 6.73 10.72
N LYS A 59 -6.29 7.87 10.48
CA LYS A 59 -7.32 8.47 11.34
C LYS A 59 -8.49 8.91 10.47
N PRO A 60 -9.70 9.00 11.02
CA PRO A 60 -10.83 9.55 10.31
C PRO A 60 -10.54 10.99 9.83
N ALA A 61 -11.05 11.33 8.66
CA ALA A 61 -10.94 12.68 8.11
C ALA A 61 -11.79 13.68 8.93
N ASP A 62 -12.99 13.25 9.30
CA ASP A 62 -13.96 13.96 10.12
C ASP A 62 -14.89 12.97 10.84
N GLU A 63 -15.93 13.47 11.49
CA GLU A 63 -16.89 12.67 12.26
C GLU A 63 -17.74 11.73 11.40
N ASN A 64 -17.87 12.02 10.10
CA ASN A 64 -18.68 11.25 9.15
C ASN A 64 -17.86 10.18 8.41
N ASP A 65 -16.53 10.19 8.55
CA ASP A 65 -15.64 9.20 7.93
C ASP A 65 -15.77 7.86 8.65
N VAL A 66 -16.60 6.99 8.12
CA VAL A 66 -16.89 5.67 8.67
C VAL A 66 -15.84 4.66 8.23
N PRO A 67 -15.27 3.86 9.16
CA PRO A 67 -14.23 2.90 8.77
C PRO A 67 -14.81 1.74 7.94
N VAL A 68 -14.13 1.43 6.85
CA VAL A 68 -14.45 0.31 5.95
C VAL A 68 -13.40 -0.78 6.12
N PHE A 69 -13.79 -1.92 6.68
CA PHE A 69 -12.89 -3.03 6.99
C PHE A 69 -12.84 -4.10 5.91
N VAL A 70 -13.87 -4.17 5.05
CA VAL A 70 -14.03 -5.23 4.05
C VAL A 70 -14.27 -4.60 2.67
N GLY A 71 -13.70 -5.22 1.64
CA GLY A 71 -13.94 -4.86 0.25
C GLY A 71 -13.08 -3.73 -0.29
N ARG A 72 -12.18 -3.12 0.50
CA ARG A 72 -11.16 -2.21 -0.02
C ARG A 72 -10.12 -2.99 -0.83
N PHE A 73 -9.63 -2.41 -1.91
CA PHE A 73 -8.69 -3.10 -2.81
C PHE A 73 -7.59 -2.18 -3.34
N ASN A 74 -6.52 -2.79 -3.85
CA ASN A 74 -5.40 -2.12 -4.50
C ASN A 74 -5.47 -2.36 -6.00
N ILE A 75 -5.29 -1.31 -6.80
CA ILE A 75 -5.34 -1.42 -8.27
C ILE A 75 -4.00 -1.78 -8.89
N GLY A 76 -2.94 -1.70 -8.12
CA GLY A 76 -1.59 -2.03 -8.60
C GLY A 76 -0.51 -1.48 -7.69
N ALA A 77 0.66 -2.08 -7.81
CA ALA A 77 1.87 -1.70 -7.08
C ALA A 77 3.04 -1.59 -8.07
N VAL A 78 3.80 -0.52 -7.94
CA VAL A 78 5.02 -0.32 -8.72
C VAL A 78 6.15 0.00 -7.75
N SER A 79 7.22 -0.78 -7.80
CA SER A 79 8.32 -0.69 -6.84
C SER A 79 9.49 0.13 -7.38
N LEU A 80 10.02 1.00 -6.55
CA LEU A 80 11.28 1.71 -6.72
C LEU A 80 12.43 0.77 -6.33
N HIS A 81 13.36 0.57 -7.23
CA HIS A 81 14.62 -0.10 -6.93
C HIS A 81 15.65 0.95 -6.54
N LEU A 82 15.73 1.25 -5.25
CA LEU A 82 16.50 2.38 -4.71
C LEU A 82 18.00 2.35 -5.07
N PRO A 83 18.70 1.19 -5.04
CA PRO A 83 20.10 1.12 -5.47
C PRO A 83 20.32 1.55 -6.94
N MET A 84 19.41 1.18 -7.84
CA MET A 84 19.51 1.60 -9.24
C MET A 84 19.30 3.11 -9.39
N ILE A 85 18.41 3.71 -8.60
CA ILE A 85 18.18 5.16 -8.61
C ILE A 85 19.44 5.88 -8.13
N LEU A 86 20.11 5.38 -7.07
CA LEU A 86 21.37 5.92 -6.59
C LEU A 86 22.47 5.81 -7.65
N ALA A 87 22.63 4.64 -8.26
CA ALA A 87 23.62 4.43 -9.32
C ALA A 87 23.40 5.37 -10.51
N LYS A 88 22.12 5.57 -10.91
CA LYS A 88 21.76 6.49 -11.98
C LYS A 88 22.07 7.94 -11.61
N ALA A 89 21.77 8.35 -10.40
CA ALA A 89 22.11 9.70 -9.91
C ALA A 89 23.62 9.95 -9.98
N GLN A 90 24.43 8.98 -9.56
CA GLN A 90 25.88 9.04 -9.62
C GLN A 90 26.39 9.09 -11.08
N GLN A 91 25.84 8.26 -11.96
CA GLN A 91 26.21 8.22 -13.38
C GLN A 91 25.89 9.54 -14.09
N GLU A 92 24.74 10.15 -13.79
CA GLU A 92 24.28 11.41 -14.39
C GLU A 92 24.83 12.65 -13.67
N ASN A 93 25.58 12.48 -12.59
CA ASN A 93 26.05 13.56 -11.72
C ASN A 93 24.92 14.49 -11.25
N LYS A 94 23.81 13.88 -10.82
CA LYS A 94 22.62 14.56 -10.30
C LYS A 94 22.39 14.25 -8.82
N PRO A 95 21.72 15.13 -8.06
CA PRO A 95 21.29 14.81 -6.71
C PRO A 95 20.38 13.57 -6.69
N PHE A 96 20.56 12.71 -5.70
CA PHE A 96 19.79 11.49 -5.57
C PHE A 96 18.26 11.74 -5.51
N PHE A 97 17.84 12.74 -4.72
CA PHE A 97 16.44 13.07 -4.55
C PHE A 97 15.79 13.61 -5.82
N ASP A 98 16.52 14.30 -6.69
CA ASP A 98 15.99 14.77 -7.99
C ASP A 98 15.67 13.58 -8.90
N VAL A 99 16.55 12.57 -8.93
CA VAL A 99 16.33 11.36 -9.70
C VAL A 99 15.23 10.51 -9.08
N LEU A 100 15.15 10.45 -7.76
CA LEU A 100 14.06 9.78 -7.03
C LEU A 100 12.70 10.42 -7.36
N ASP A 101 12.63 11.75 -7.33
CA ASP A 101 11.42 12.51 -7.67
C ASP A 101 10.96 12.27 -9.11
N TYR A 102 11.90 12.17 -10.04
CA TYR A 102 11.57 11.80 -11.42
C TYR A 102 10.85 10.44 -11.49
N TYR A 103 11.39 9.40 -10.82
CA TYR A 103 10.77 8.08 -10.83
C TYR A 103 9.46 8.04 -10.03
N LEU A 104 9.34 8.74 -8.92
CA LEU A 104 8.08 8.89 -8.19
C LEU A 104 6.98 9.50 -9.09
N ASN A 105 7.33 10.54 -9.85
CA ASN A 105 6.38 11.14 -10.81
C ASN A 105 6.02 10.18 -11.95
N LEU A 106 6.95 9.37 -12.46
CA LEU A 106 6.62 8.35 -13.45
C LEU A 106 5.63 7.30 -12.92
N ILE A 107 5.84 6.83 -11.69
CA ILE A 107 4.91 5.89 -11.03
C ILE A 107 3.55 6.55 -10.83
N ARG A 108 3.50 7.80 -10.37
CA ARG A 108 2.25 8.57 -10.28
C ARG A 108 1.50 8.62 -11.59
N GLN A 109 2.17 8.97 -12.69
CA GLN A 109 1.56 9.01 -14.02
C GLN A 109 1.03 7.64 -14.45
N LEU A 110 1.79 6.58 -14.18
CA LEU A 110 1.35 5.22 -14.47
C LEU A 110 0.09 4.86 -13.67
N HIS A 111 0.05 5.19 -12.38
CA HIS A 111 -1.13 4.96 -11.55
C HIS A 111 -2.35 5.74 -12.04
N LEU A 112 -2.20 7.02 -12.40
CA LEU A 112 -3.29 7.82 -12.97
C LEU A 112 -3.84 7.20 -14.26
N ARG A 113 -2.96 6.77 -15.18
CA ARG A 113 -3.36 6.06 -16.40
C ARG A 113 -4.07 4.73 -16.09
N THR A 114 -3.64 4.03 -15.05
CA THR A 114 -4.30 2.80 -14.59
C THR A 114 -5.71 3.08 -14.06
N TYR A 115 -5.88 4.12 -13.25
CA TYR A 115 -7.21 4.56 -12.79
C TYR A 115 -8.13 4.90 -13.97
N ASP A 116 -7.64 5.64 -14.96
CA ASP A 116 -8.43 6.01 -16.13
C ASP A 116 -8.81 4.77 -16.96
N TYR A 117 -7.83 3.90 -17.24
CA TYR A 117 -8.08 2.66 -17.99
C TYR A 117 -9.09 1.75 -17.31
N LEU A 118 -8.89 1.47 -16.01
CA LEU A 118 -9.81 0.64 -15.23
C LEU A 118 -11.18 1.30 -15.13
N GLY A 119 -11.25 2.62 -14.99
CA GLY A 119 -12.51 3.36 -14.89
C GLY A 119 -13.41 3.20 -16.10
N GLU A 120 -12.87 2.90 -17.28
CA GLU A 120 -13.63 2.66 -18.51
C GLU A 120 -14.13 1.21 -18.64
N MET A 121 -13.65 0.30 -17.80
CA MET A 121 -14.09 -1.10 -17.79
C MET A 121 -15.52 -1.22 -17.29
N ARG A 122 -16.25 -2.23 -17.79
CA ARG A 122 -17.62 -2.51 -17.34
C ARG A 122 -17.62 -3.48 -16.17
N ALA A 123 -18.62 -3.38 -15.32
CA ALA A 123 -18.81 -4.26 -14.18
C ALA A 123 -18.94 -5.75 -14.57
N SER A 124 -19.37 -6.03 -15.80
CA SER A 124 -19.42 -7.38 -16.37
C SER A 124 -18.07 -8.10 -16.45
N THR A 125 -16.94 -7.39 -16.33
CA THR A 125 -15.60 -8.01 -16.31
C THR A 125 -15.34 -8.82 -15.04
N ASN A 126 -15.95 -8.44 -13.92
CA ASN A 126 -15.93 -9.20 -12.68
C ASN A 126 -17.22 -8.93 -11.88
N PRO A 127 -18.33 -9.61 -12.20
CA PRO A 127 -19.61 -9.36 -11.55
C PRO A 127 -19.60 -9.57 -10.03
N LEU A 128 -18.87 -10.58 -9.53
CA LEU A 128 -18.77 -10.82 -8.10
C LEU A 128 -18.18 -9.62 -7.34
N ALA A 129 -17.15 -9.00 -7.90
CA ALA A 129 -16.50 -7.85 -7.28
C ALA A 129 -17.32 -6.56 -7.44
N TYR A 130 -17.90 -6.33 -8.62
CA TYR A 130 -18.44 -5.03 -9.00
C TYR A 130 -19.97 -4.92 -8.92
N CYS A 131 -20.70 -6.06 -8.96
CA CYS A 131 -22.15 -6.07 -8.89
C CYS A 131 -22.67 -6.67 -7.60
N GLU A 132 -22.01 -7.73 -7.08
CA GLU A 132 -22.48 -8.52 -5.94
C GLU A 132 -21.81 -8.12 -4.60
N GLY A 133 -21.15 -6.98 -4.56
CA GLY A 133 -20.58 -6.41 -3.33
C GLY A 133 -19.26 -7.00 -2.88
N GLY A 134 -18.53 -7.73 -3.73
CA GLY A 134 -17.19 -8.23 -3.40
C GLY A 134 -16.20 -7.10 -3.09
N PHE A 135 -16.27 -6.00 -3.84
CA PHE A 135 -15.58 -4.77 -3.47
C PHE A 135 -16.53 -3.76 -2.82
N TYR A 136 -15.97 -2.89 -1.98
CA TYR A 136 -16.74 -1.83 -1.35
C TYR A 136 -17.33 -0.88 -2.40
N GLY A 137 -18.66 -0.68 -2.32
CA GLY A 137 -19.41 0.06 -3.34
C GLY A 137 -19.71 -0.75 -4.61
N GLY A 138 -19.38 -2.03 -4.65
CA GLY A 138 -19.58 -2.93 -5.77
C GLY A 138 -21.01 -3.42 -5.94
N HIS A 139 -21.97 -2.50 -6.07
CA HIS A 139 -23.40 -2.79 -6.36
C HIS A 139 -23.80 -2.10 -7.67
N LEU A 140 -22.95 -2.20 -8.69
CA LEU A 140 -23.16 -1.59 -10.00
C LEU A 140 -24.04 -2.49 -10.88
N GLY A 141 -24.73 -1.89 -11.84
CA GLY A 141 -25.34 -2.62 -12.92
C GLY A 141 -24.27 -3.28 -13.81
N ILE A 142 -24.57 -4.46 -14.37
CA ILE A 142 -23.60 -5.27 -15.11
C ILE A 142 -22.96 -4.54 -16.31
N HIS A 143 -23.64 -3.54 -16.85
CA HIS A 143 -23.17 -2.72 -17.98
C HIS A 143 -22.55 -1.39 -17.55
N ASP A 144 -22.60 -1.06 -16.26
CA ASP A 144 -22.05 0.19 -15.76
C ASP A 144 -20.51 0.17 -15.78
N LYS A 145 -19.91 1.36 -15.87
CA LYS A 145 -18.46 1.52 -15.71
C LYS A 145 -18.09 1.41 -14.23
N ILE A 146 -16.92 0.81 -13.95
CA ILE A 146 -16.46 0.63 -12.56
C ILE A 146 -15.85 1.89 -11.94
N LYS A 147 -15.76 2.99 -12.68
CA LYS A 147 -15.17 4.25 -12.25
C LYS A 147 -15.63 4.73 -10.85
N PRO A 148 -16.92 4.62 -10.45
CA PRO A 148 -17.38 5.08 -9.13
C PRO A 148 -16.70 4.36 -7.95
N ILE A 149 -16.44 3.05 -8.07
CA ILE A 149 -15.83 2.27 -6.98
C ILE A 149 -14.32 2.49 -6.88
N LEU A 150 -13.68 3.03 -7.91
CA LEU A 150 -12.25 3.35 -7.88
C LEU A 150 -11.92 4.51 -6.92
N LYS A 151 -12.92 5.26 -6.43
CA LYS A 151 -12.72 6.27 -5.37
C LYS A 151 -12.11 5.64 -4.11
N THR A 152 -12.47 4.41 -3.78
CA THR A 152 -12.00 3.70 -2.58
C THR A 152 -10.83 2.76 -2.84
N ALA A 153 -10.38 2.68 -4.10
CA ALA A 153 -9.24 1.88 -4.49
C ALA A 153 -7.92 2.61 -4.20
N THR A 154 -6.90 1.85 -3.86
CA THR A 154 -5.56 2.36 -3.55
C THR A 154 -4.59 1.95 -4.66
N ALA A 155 -3.63 2.82 -5.00
CA ALA A 155 -2.47 2.48 -5.80
C ALA A 155 -1.21 2.57 -4.93
N SER A 156 -0.27 1.65 -5.09
CA SER A 156 0.85 1.52 -4.16
C SER A 156 2.20 1.83 -4.80
N PHE A 157 3.01 2.60 -4.07
CA PHE A 157 4.41 2.85 -4.32
C PHE A 157 5.23 1.85 -3.50
N GLY A 158 5.90 0.92 -4.14
CA GLY A 158 6.76 -0.05 -3.47
C GLY A 158 8.18 0.49 -3.26
N ILE A 159 8.81 0.04 -2.19
CA ILE A 159 10.19 0.39 -1.85
C ILE A 159 10.98 -0.91 -1.74
N THR A 160 12.02 -1.05 -2.55
CA THR A 160 12.85 -2.25 -2.58
C THR A 160 14.30 -1.91 -2.30
N ALA A 161 14.96 -2.76 -1.51
CA ALA A 161 16.39 -2.74 -1.25
C ALA A 161 16.88 -1.49 -0.50
N LEU A 162 16.18 -1.14 0.57
CA LEU A 162 16.52 0.03 1.40
C LEU A 162 17.86 -0.15 2.14
N ASN A 163 18.17 -1.37 2.60
CA ASN A 163 19.44 -1.68 3.24
C ASN A 163 20.60 -1.56 2.24
N GLU A 164 20.43 -2.07 1.02
CA GLU A 164 21.42 -1.98 -0.04
C GLU A 164 21.63 -0.52 -0.49
N LEU A 165 20.59 0.30 -0.48
CA LEU A 165 20.73 1.74 -0.69
C LEU A 165 21.67 2.37 0.35
N GLN A 166 21.42 2.07 1.64
CA GLN A 166 22.25 2.60 2.74
C GLN A 166 23.68 2.12 2.63
N GLN A 167 23.91 0.83 2.34
CA GLN A 167 25.25 0.26 2.17
C GLN A 167 26.00 0.85 0.97
N LEU A 168 25.33 1.11 -0.14
CA LEU A 168 25.95 1.75 -1.30
C LEU A 168 26.27 3.23 -1.04
N TYR A 169 25.45 3.90 -0.24
CA TYR A 169 25.65 5.31 0.09
C TYR A 169 26.89 5.54 0.99
N ASN A 170 27.04 4.79 2.08
CA ASN A 170 28.08 5.04 3.08
C ASN A 170 28.80 3.78 3.62
N LYS A 171 28.59 2.62 3.01
CA LYS A 171 29.20 1.33 3.40
C LYS A 171 28.73 0.77 4.74
N ARG A 172 27.64 1.29 5.31
CA ARG A 172 27.03 0.81 6.54
C ARG A 172 25.65 0.22 6.28
N SER A 173 25.27 -0.79 7.06
CA SER A 173 23.92 -1.38 7.04
C SER A 173 22.92 -0.48 7.78
N LEU A 174 21.63 -0.77 7.62
CA LEU A 174 20.56 -0.09 8.38
C LEU A 174 20.70 -0.25 9.90
N VAL A 175 21.33 -1.35 10.37
CA VAL A 175 21.57 -1.59 11.79
C VAL A 175 22.67 -0.69 12.34
N GLU A 176 23.66 -0.39 11.51
CA GLU A 176 24.82 0.45 11.90
C GLU A 176 24.55 1.94 11.71
N ASP A 177 23.82 2.30 10.68
CA ASP A 177 23.49 3.68 10.34
C ASP A 177 22.30 3.72 9.37
N GLY A 178 21.16 4.16 9.83
CA GLY A 178 19.92 4.24 9.04
C GLY A 178 19.54 5.66 8.60
N GLU A 179 20.38 6.68 8.83
CA GLU A 179 19.98 8.08 8.63
C GLU A 179 19.57 8.39 7.19
N PHE A 180 20.36 7.97 6.21
CA PHE A 180 20.04 8.23 4.80
C PHE A 180 18.78 7.47 4.35
N ALA A 181 18.60 6.24 4.83
CA ALA A 181 17.41 5.46 4.58
C ALA A 181 16.16 6.12 5.16
N ILE A 182 16.21 6.60 6.40
CA ILE A 182 15.10 7.32 7.04
C ILE A 182 14.74 8.58 6.24
N ARG A 183 15.72 9.40 5.90
CA ARG A 183 15.52 10.60 5.06
C ARG A 183 14.88 10.26 3.71
N THR A 184 15.28 9.14 3.11
CA THR A 184 14.70 8.67 1.85
C THR A 184 13.23 8.28 2.02
N LEU A 185 12.88 7.57 3.10
CA LEU A 185 11.50 7.22 3.41
C LEU A 185 10.63 8.44 3.72
N GLU A 186 11.14 9.39 4.49
CA GLU A 186 10.47 10.65 4.78
C GLU A 186 10.17 11.43 3.50
N HIS A 187 11.17 11.58 2.63
CA HIS A 187 11.00 12.25 1.34
C HIS A 187 9.94 11.56 0.45
N ILE A 188 9.98 10.22 0.34
CA ILE A 188 8.96 9.47 -0.41
C ILE A 188 7.57 9.69 0.20
N ASN A 189 7.46 9.65 1.53
CA ASN A 189 6.19 9.85 2.21
C ASN A 189 5.61 11.27 1.98
N GLU A 190 6.45 12.30 2.05
CA GLU A 190 6.06 13.67 1.74
C GLU A 190 5.54 13.81 0.30
N LYS A 191 6.28 13.26 -0.67
CA LYS A 191 5.89 13.29 -2.10
C LYS A 191 4.59 12.53 -2.35
N VAL A 192 4.42 11.35 -1.79
CA VAL A 192 3.19 10.57 -1.95
C VAL A 192 2.00 11.28 -1.31
N ASN A 193 2.19 11.95 -0.16
CA ASN A 193 1.14 12.77 0.47
C ASN A 193 0.79 14.00 -0.39
N GLN A 194 1.77 14.63 -1.02
CA GLN A 194 1.53 15.70 -2.00
C GLN A 194 0.69 15.18 -3.17
N PHE A 195 1.04 14.04 -3.74
CA PHE A 195 0.28 13.42 -4.84
C PHE A 195 -1.16 13.08 -4.44
N LYS A 196 -1.39 12.59 -3.22
CA LYS A 196 -2.76 12.38 -2.70
C LYS A 196 -3.59 13.66 -2.74
N ALA A 197 -3.00 14.77 -2.27
CA ALA A 197 -3.68 16.06 -2.21
C ALA A 197 -3.97 16.62 -3.61
N GLU A 198 -3.03 16.49 -4.55
CA GLU A 198 -3.16 17.00 -5.91
C GLU A 198 -4.13 16.19 -6.77
N ASP A 199 -4.09 14.85 -6.66
CA ASP A 199 -4.84 13.96 -7.55
C ASP A 199 -6.21 13.56 -6.97
N GLY A 200 -6.43 13.75 -5.66
CA GLY A 200 -7.60 13.23 -4.96
C GLY A 200 -7.72 11.71 -5.03
N LYS A 201 -6.59 11.00 -5.11
CA LYS A 201 -6.49 9.54 -5.17
C LYS A 201 -5.88 8.97 -3.90
N LEU A 202 -6.17 7.71 -3.64
CA LEU A 202 -5.58 6.98 -2.52
C LEU A 202 -4.28 6.33 -2.95
N TYR A 203 -3.19 6.79 -2.36
CA TYR A 203 -1.87 6.21 -2.56
C TYR A 203 -1.36 5.60 -1.25
N ALA A 204 -0.65 4.48 -1.35
CA ALA A 204 0.00 3.84 -0.22
C ALA A 204 1.47 3.59 -0.53
N ILE A 205 2.27 3.46 0.52
CA ILE A 205 3.68 3.05 0.43
C ILE A 205 3.77 1.67 1.08
N TYR A 206 4.53 0.77 0.49
CA TYR A 206 4.82 -0.54 1.07
C TYR A 206 6.29 -0.91 0.86
N GLY A 207 6.87 -1.62 1.82
CA GLY A 207 8.24 -2.15 1.75
C GLY A 207 8.27 -3.59 1.22
N THR A 208 9.31 -3.92 0.49
CA THR A 208 9.61 -5.28 0.03
C THR A 208 11.02 -5.68 0.47
#